data_0604c8c1e2ae10e119badadfd891c294
#
_entry.id   0604c8c1e2ae10e119badadfd891c294
#
_cell.length_a   1.000
_cell.length_b   1.000
_cell.length_c   1.000
_cell.angle_alpha   90.00
_cell.angle_beta   90.00
_cell.angle_gamma   90.00
#
_symmetry.space_group_name_H-M   'P 1'
#
loop_
_entity.id
_entity.type
_entity.pdbx_description
1 polymer ?
#
loop_
_entity_poly.entity_id
_entity_poly.type
_entity_poly.pdbx_seq_one_letter_code
_entity_poly.pdbx_strand_id
1 'polypeptide(L)'
;KIILEACEILKERGRDFRLLMLGMGPDEGAIKKYTAKLNLNDKVIYTGQLLDRSELQIYYSTADLLVFPSMFDTNGLVVREAAASSTPSLLVEGSCAAEGITDCETGFLCLETAHSVATSIDKIIDNKDLLNRVGKNAQNDIYISWDDSIKNAYDRYQVVIDKFNSTP
;
A
#
# COMPACT_ATOMS: atom_id res chain seq x y z
N LYS A 1 2.23 12.12 7.42
CA LYS A 1 2.03 13.55 7.10
C LYS A 1 1.50 13.69 5.68
N ILE A 2 2.23 13.24 4.66
CA ILE A 2 1.86 13.34 3.23
C ILE A 2 0.42 12.88 2.95
N ILE A 3 -0.02 11.73 3.50
CA ILE A 3 -1.39 11.21 3.32
C ILE A 3 -2.45 12.19 3.84
N LEU A 4 -2.26 12.76 5.04
CA LEU A 4 -3.22 13.71 5.61
C LEU A 4 -3.31 15.01 4.81
N GLU A 5 -2.17 15.51 4.33
CA GLU A 5 -2.13 16.68 3.45
C GLU A 5 -2.79 16.37 2.08
N ALA A 6 -2.63 15.15 1.55
CA ALA A 6 -3.35 14.71 0.36
C ALA A 6 -4.87 14.63 0.60
N CYS A 7 -5.29 14.14 1.77
CA CYS A 7 -6.70 14.12 2.17
C CYS A 7 -7.29 15.53 2.31
N GLU A 8 -6.53 16.51 2.80
CA GLU A 8 -6.95 17.92 2.84
C GLU A 8 -7.24 18.42 1.43
N ILE A 9 -6.32 18.19 0.48
CA ILE A 9 -6.49 18.56 -0.93
C ILE A 9 -7.73 17.90 -1.54
N LEU A 10 -7.94 16.60 -1.29
CA LEU A 10 -9.12 15.88 -1.78
C LEU A 10 -10.42 16.45 -1.20
N LYS A 11 -10.44 16.79 0.08
CA LYS A 11 -11.58 17.45 0.74
C LYS A 11 -11.87 18.82 0.12
N GLU A 12 -10.85 19.63 -0.13
CA GLU A 12 -10.98 20.93 -0.80
C GLU A 12 -11.55 20.80 -2.22
N ARG A 13 -11.25 19.68 -2.90
CA ARG A 13 -11.84 19.35 -4.21
C ARG A 13 -13.26 18.77 -4.12
N GLY A 14 -13.83 18.68 -2.92
CA GLY A 14 -15.19 18.17 -2.70
C GLY A 14 -15.31 16.65 -2.82
N ARG A 15 -14.21 15.91 -2.72
CA ARG A 15 -14.23 14.43 -2.78
C ARG A 15 -14.76 13.83 -1.49
N ASP A 16 -15.60 12.80 -1.64
CA ASP A 16 -16.02 11.99 -0.50
C ASP A 16 -15.13 10.75 -0.36
N PHE A 17 -14.58 10.56 0.83
CA PHE A 17 -13.69 9.46 1.16
C PHE A 17 -13.70 9.17 2.66
N ARG A 18 -13.17 8.01 3.03
CA ARG A 18 -12.79 7.65 4.39
C ARG A 18 -11.33 7.17 4.38
N LEU A 19 -10.52 7.70 5.28
CA LEU A 19 -9.16 7.23 5.51
C LEU A 19 -9.14 6.35 6.76
N LEU A 20 -8.76 5.09 6.58
CA LEU A 20 -8.49 4.16 7.69
C LEU A 20 -6.99 4.19 7.98
N MET A 21 -6.63 4.51 9.22
CA MET A 21 -5.25 4.47 9.70
C MET A 21 -5.10 3.30 10.67
N LEU A 22 -4.42 2.25 10.18
CA LEU A 22 -4.20 1.02 10.93
C LEU A 22 -2.85 1.06 11.62
N GLY A 23 -2.82 0.68 12.89
CA GLY A 23 -1.61 0.59 13.66
C GLY A 23 -1.52 1.59 14.81
N MET A 24 -0.45 1.47 15.57
CA MET A 24 -0.09 2.36 16.68
C MET A 24 1.38 2.78 16.56
N GLY A 25 1.71 3.91 17.15
CA GLY A 25 3.08 4.39 17.17
C GLY A 25 3.26 5.59 18.12
N PRO A 26 4.52 5.95 18.42
CA PRO A 26 4.81 7.05 19.34
C PRO A 26 4.24 8.40 18.88
N ASP A 27 4.05 8.56 17.57
CA ASP A 27 3.57 9.81 16.97
C ASP A 27 2.03 9.90 16.86
N GLU A 28 1.27 8.91 17.37
CA GLU A 28 -0.19 8.87 17.25
C GLU A 28 -0.86 10.16 17.74
N GLY A 29 -0.41 10.67 18.90
CA GLY A 29 -0.94 11.91 19.46
C GLY A 29 -0.67 13.13 18.58
N ALA A 30 0.50 13.21 17.95
CA ALA A 30 0.86 14.28 17.03
C ALA A 30 0.06 14.18 15.73
N ILE A 31 -0.13 12.95 15.21
CA ILE A 31 -0.94 12.68 14.02
C ILE A 31 -2.40 13.08 14.23
N LYS A 32 -3.01 12.70 15.37
CA LYS A 32 -4.39 13.09 15.71
C LYS A 32 -4.56 14.61 15.81
N LYS A 33 -3.61 15.32 16.44
CA LYS A 33 -3.61 16.77 16.50
C LYS A 33 -3.50 17.41 15.10
N TYR A 34 -2.68 16.82 14.24
CA TYR A 34 -2.51 17.29 12.87
C TYR A 34 -3.77 17.05 12.03
N THR A 35 -4.42 15.90 12.18
CA THR A 35 -5.73 15.61 11.57
C THR A 35 -6.79 16.64 11.96
N ALA A 36 -6.85 16.99 13.25
CA ALA A 36 -7.77 18.02 13.73
C ALA A 36 -7.45 19.41 13.13
N LYS A 37 -6.16 19.77 13.02
CA LYS A 37 -5.71 21.03 12.41
C LYS A 37 -6.17 21.14 10.94
N LEU A 38 -6.17 20.02 10.20
CA LEU A 38 -6.63 19.94 8.81
C LEU A 38 -8.16 19.77 8.68
N ASN A 39 -8.90 19.80 9.81
CA ASN A 39 -10.35 19.57 9.86
C ASN A 39 -10.78 18.25 9.21
N LEU A 40 -10.03 17.15 9.44
CA LEU A 40 -10.26 15.83 8.85
C LEU A 40 -10.84 14.82 9.86
N ASN A 41 -11.26 15.23 11.05
CA ASN A 41 -11.72 14.31 12.11
C ASN A 41 -12.93 13.47 11.69
N ASP A 42 -13.78 14.00 10.83
CA ASP A 42 -14.94 13.31 10.26
C ASP A 42 -14.60 12.32 9.13
N LYS A 43 -13.38 12.39 8.59
CA LYS A 43 -12.91 11.59 7.46
C LYS A 43 -11.91 10.50 7.85
N VAL A 44 -11.22 10.66 8.99
CA VAL A 44 -10.12 9.77 9.41
C VAL A 44 -10.58 8.89 10.57
N ILE A 45 -10.41 7.59 10.40
CA ILE A 45 -10.72 6.55 11.40
C ILE A 45 -9.41 5.90 11.84
N TYR A 46 -9.14 5.91 13.14
CA TYR A 46 -8.00 5.24 13.75
C TYR A 46 -8.45 3.92 14.35
N THR A 47 -7.89 2.80 13.88
CA THR A 47 -8.27 1.47 14.37
C THR A 47 -7.44 1.02 15.57
N GLY A 48 -6.30 1.71 15.85
CA GLY A 48 -5.31 1.21 16.79
C GLY A 48 -4.56 -0.01 16.26
N GLN A 49 -3.95 -0.76 17.18
CA GLN A 49 -3.22 -1.98 16.83
C GLN A 49 -4.20 -3.13 16.57
N LEU A 50 -4.08 -3.74 15.40
CA LEU A 50 -4.76 -4.98 15.08
C LEU A 50 -3.85 -6.15 15.46
N LEU A 51 -4.32 -7.04 16.32
CA LEU A 51 -3.58 -8.22 16.77
C LEU A 51 -3.95 -9.46 15.96
N ASP A 52 -5.14 -9.49 15.41
CA ASP A 52 -5.63 -10.60 14.61
C ASP A 52 -5.45 -10.33 13.11
N ARG A 53 -4.74 -11.24 12.44
CA ARG A 53 -4.53 -11.18 10.98
C ARG A 53 -5.83 -11.32 10.18
N SER A 54 -6.84 -11.99 10.73
CA SER A 54 -8.15 -12.11 10.07
C SER A 54 -8.87 -10.75 10.03
N GLU A 55 -8.76 -9.95 11.08
CA GLU A 55 -9.28 -8.57 11.08
C GLU A 55 -8.55 -7.70 10.04
N LEU A 56 -7.23 -7.82 9.95
CA LEU A 56 -6.43 -7.09 8.96
C LEU A 56 -6.87 -7.41 7.52
N GLN A 57 -7.14 -8.68 7.24
CA GLN A 57 -7.65 -9.11 5.92
C GLN A 57 -9.02 -8.48 5.60
N ILE A 58 -9.92 -8.34 6.60
CA ILE A 58 -11.21 -7.68 6.43
C ILE A 58 -11.01 -6.21 6.04
N TYR A 59 -10.09 -5.50 6.69
CA TYR A 59 -9.78 -4.11 6.34
C TYR A 59 -9.25 -4.00 4.90
N TYR A 60 -8.29 -4.83 4.51
CA TYR A 60 -7.81 -4.80 3.13
C TYR A 60 -8.94 -5.11 2.13
N SER A 61 -9.70 -6.17 2.32
CA SER A 61 -10.78 -6.56 1.39
C SER A 61 -11.93 -5.55 1.30
N THR A 62 -12.06 -4.66 2.28
CA THR A 62 -13.09 -3.62 2.33
C THR A 62 -12.59 -2.30 1.75
N ALA A 63 -11.28 -2.08 1.73
CA ALA A 63 -10.67 -0.86 1.20
C ALA A 63 -10.65 -0.87 -0.33
N ASP A 64 -10.93 0.29 -0.93
CA ASP A 64 -10.80 0.48 -2.38
C ASP A 64 -9.33 0.65 -2.81
N LEU A 65 -8.46 1.14 -1.92
CA LEU A 65 -7.06 1.46 -2.22
C LEU A 65 -6.19 1.44 -0.96
N LEU A 66 -5.04 0.80 -1.02
CA LEU A 66 -3.95 1.02 -0.06
C LEU A 66 -3.14 2.24 -0.51
N VAL A 67 -2.96 3.23 0.36
CA VAL A 67 -2.11 4.41 0.11
C VAL A 67 -0.85 4.31 0.94
N PHE A 68 0.29 4.04 0.30
CA PHE A 68 1.57 3.83 1.00
C PHE A 68 2.70 4.67 0.36
N PRO A 69 2.70 6.01 0.54
CA PRO A 69 3.66 6.92 -0.06
C PRO A 69 4.95 7.00 0.78
N SER A 70 5.71 5.90 0.82
CA SER A 70 6.97 5.80 1.54
C SER A 70 8.11 5.42 0.60
N MET A 71 9.21 6.17 0.65
CA MET A 71 10.49 5.82 0.02
C MET A 71 11.31 4.85 0.87
N PHE A 72 11.06 4.83 2.20
CA PHE A 72 11.84 4.07 3.19
C PHE A 72 11.07 2.83 3.62
N ASP A 73 11.08 1.82 2.79
CA ASP A 73 10.58 0.49 3.12
C ASP A 73 11.58 -0.57 2.63
N THR A 74 11.62 -1.71 3.30
CA THR A 74 12.57 -2.78 2.95
C THR A 74 12.01 -3.80 1.98
N ASN A 75 10.70 -4.09 2.04
CA ASN A 75 10.09 -5.17 1.27
C ASN A 75 8.61 -4.98 0.93
N GLY A 76 7.97 -3.91 1.39
CA GLY A 76 6.57 -3.65 1.08
C GLY A 76 5.61 -4.77 1.49
N LEU A 77 5.78 -5.39 2.65
CA LEU A 77 4.89 -6.49 3.09
C LEU A 77 3.42 -6.08 3.06
N VAL A 78 3.11 -4.84 3.46
CA VAL A 78 1.75 -4.30 3.43
C VAL A 78 1.16 -4.28 2.01
N VAL A 79 2.00 -4.09 0.98
CA VAL A 79 1.59 -4.12 -0.43
C VAL A 79 1.19 -5.53 -0.85
N ARG A 80 1.95 -6.54 -0.41
CA ARG A 80 1.65 -7.96 -0.68
C ARG A 80 0.42 -8.42 0.08
N GLU A 81 0.21 -7.94 1.31
CA GLU A 81 -1.00 -8.21 2.09
C GLU A 81 -2.24 -7.59 1.43
N ALA A 82 -2.16 -6.36 0.94
CA ALA A 82 -3.23 -5.72 0.17
C ALA A 82 -3.50 -6.49 -1.14
N ALA A 83 -2.45 -6.87 -1.88
CA ALA A 83 -2.55 -7.65 -3.10
C ALA A 83 -3.23 -9.01 -2.85
N ALA A 84 -2.92 -9.72 -1.74
CA ALA A 84 -3.60 -10.96 -1.36
C ALA A 84 -5.12 -10.81 -1.25
N SER A 85 -5.59 -9.62 -0.90
CA SER A 85 -7.02 -9.26 -0.79
C SER A 85 -7.60 -8.61 -2.05
N SER A 86 -6.87 -8.60 -3.16
CA SER A 86 -7.21 -7.89 -4.41
C SER A 86 -7.38 -6.37 -4.23
N THR A 87 -6.73 -5.80 -3.23
CA THR A 87 -6.73 -4.35 -2.99
C THR A 87 -5.54 -3.72 -3.68
N PRO A 88 -5.76 -2.82 -4.65
CA PRO A 88 -4.66 -2.15 -5.33
C PRO A 88 -3.93 -1.18 -4.42
N SER A 89 -2.65 -0.91 -4.69
CA SER A 89 -1.82 -0.01 -3.91
C SER A 89 -1.41 1.22 -4.72
N LEU A 90 -1.38 2.39 -4.08
CA LEU A 90 -0.76 3.61 -4.58
C LEU A 90 0.58 3.83 -3.86
N LEU A 91 1.67 3.81 -4.61
CA LEU A 91 3.04 3.75 -4.11
C LEU A 91 3.88 4.89 -4.71
N VAL A 92 5.02 5.19 -4.08
CA VAL A 92 5.98 6.14 -4.65
C VAL A 92 6.81 5.44 -5.72
N GLU A 93 6.87 6.04 -6.90
CA GLU A 93 7.69 5.58 -8.01
C GLU A 93 9.17 5.48 -7.60
N GLY A 94 9.81 4.34 -7.91
CA GLY A 94 11.20 4.08 -7.55
C GLY A 94 11.44 3.69 -6.08
N SER A 95 10.40 3.56 -5.25
CA SER A 95 10.54 3.02 -3.89
C SER A 95 10.71 1.49 -3.90
N CYS A 96 11.33 0.93 -2.85
CA CYS A 96 11.42 -0.53 -2.69
C CYS A 96 10.03 -1.19 -2.61
N ALA A 97 9.04 -0.51 -2.04
CA ALA A 97 7.67 -1.00 -1.97
C ALA A 97 6.99 -1.10 -3.34
N ALA A 98 7.47 -0.32 -4.34
CA ALA A 98 6.96 -0.34 -5.70
C ALA A 98 7.70 -1.32 -6.61
N GLU A 99 8.62 -2.13 -6.08
CA GLU A 99 9.33 -3.14 -6.88
C GLU A 99 8.35 -4.16 -7.50
N GLY A 100 8.42 -4.32 -8.81
CA GLY A 100 7.53 -5.19 -9.58
C GLY A 100 6.16 -4.59 -9.90
N ILE A 101 5.88 -3.35 -9.49
CA ILE A 101 4.63 -2.67 -9.80
C ILE A 101 4.72 -1.98 -11.17
N THR A 102 3.73 -2.27 -12.01
CA THR A 102 3.48 -1.56 -13.27
C THR A 102 2.29 -0.63 -13.11
N ASP A 103 2.49 0.66 -13.39
CA ASP A 103 1.45 1.69 -13.19
C ASP A 103 0.18 1.39 -13.98
N CYS A 104 -0.96 1.54 -13.33
CA CYS A 104 -2.30 1.24 -13.86
C CYS A 104 -2.53 -0.22 -14.27
N GLU A 105 -1.58 -1.13 -14.04
CA GLU A 105 -1.69 -2.57 -14.32
C GLU A 105 -1.73 -3.41 -13.05
N THR A 106 -0.69 -3.33 -12.19
CA THR A 106 -0.58 -4.09 -10.94
C THR A 106 -0.56 -3.22 -9.69
N GLY A 107 -0.65 -1.90 -9.86
CA GLY A 107 -0.72 -0.88 -8.83
C GLY A 107 -0.79 0.50 -9.46
N PHE A 108 -0.64 1.52 -8.65
CA PHE A 108 -0.59 2.91 -9.07
C PHE A 108 0.67 3.57 -8.53
N LEU A 109 1.26 4.46 -9.31
CA LEU A 109 2.49 5.16 -8.95
C LEU A 109 2.24 6.66 -8.79
N CYS A 110 2.97 7.27 -7.84
CA CYS A 110 2.94 8.71 -7.60
C CYS A 110 4.33 9.21 -7.17
N LEU A 111 4.49 10.53 -7.10
CA LEU A 111 5.66 11.14 -6.46
C LEU A 111 5.41 11.26 -4.95
N GLU A 112 6.49 11.35 -4.15
CA GLU A 112 6.43 11.49 -2.68
C GLU A 112 5.99 12.91 -2.26
N THR A 113 4.85 13.36 -2.76
CA THR A 113 4.26 14.67 -2.43
C THR A 113 2.76 14.55 -2.21
N ALA A 114 2.21 15.32 -1.27
CA ALA A 114 0.78 15.35 -1.01
C ALA A 114 -0.05 15.67 -2.26
N HIS A 115 0.42 16.58 -3.09
CA HIS A 115 -0.24 16.96 -4.34
C HIS A 115 -0.29 15.80 -5.35
N SER A 116 0.83 15.06 -5.52
CA SER A 116 0.87 13.91 -6.41
C SER A 116 -0.04 12.78 -5.92
N VAL A 117 0.03 12.46 -4.62
CA VAL A 117 -0.85 11.46 -4.00
C VAL A 117 -2.33 11.83 -4.20
N ALA A 118 -2.73 13.07 -3.87
CA ALA A 118 -4.10 13.55 -4.07
C ALA A 118 -4.53 13.49 -5.53
N THR A 119 -3.67 13.88 -6.46
CA THR A 119 -3.99 13.90 -7.89
C THR A 119 -4.12 12.48 -8.45
N SER A 120 -3.29 11.53 -8.00
CA SER A 120 -3.41 10.13 -8.39
C SER A 120 -4.72 9.53 -7.85
N ILE A 121 -5.06 9.75 -6.58
CA ILE A 121 -6.33 9.29 -6.01
C ILE A 121 -7.51 9.89 -6.77
N ASP A 122 -7.50 11.18 -7.05
CA ASP A 122 -8.57 11.92 -7.74
C ASP A 122 -8.88 11.35 -9.13
N LYS A 123 -7.86 10.83 -9.83
CA LYS A 123 -8.02 10.22 -11.16
C LYS A 123 -8.65 8.83 -11.12
N ILE A 124 -8.48 8.09 -10.03
CA ILE A 124 -8.84 6.67 -9.96
C ILE A 124 -10.05 6.39 -9.08
N ILE A 125 -10.38 7.28 -8.11
CA ILE A 125 -11.37 7.02 -7.05
C ILE A 125 -12.78 6.74 -7.61
N ASP A 126 -13.15 7.34 -8.73
CA ASP A 126 -14.45 7.17 -9.35
C ASP A 126 -14.48 6.00 -10.37
N ASN A 127 -13.33 5.37 -10.65
CA ASN A 127 -13.21 4.29 -11.63
C ASN A 127 -13.08 2.92 -10.95
N LYS A 128 -14.21 2.41 -10.46
CA LYS A 128 -14.26 1.12 -9.75
C LYS A 128 -13.80 -0.06 -10.61
N ASP A 129 -14.07 -0.03 -11.91
CA ASP A 129 -13.64 -1.10 -12.82
C ASP A 129 -12.10 -1.14 -12.94
N LEU A 130 -11.47 0.03 -13.00
CA LEU A 130 -10.01 0.15 -13.00
C LEU A 130 -9.44 -0.37 -11.67
N LEU A 131 -9.96 0.09 -10.51
CA LEU A 131 -9.52 -0.34 -9.19
C LEU A 131 -9.63 -1.86 -9.05
N ASN A 132 -10.78 -2.44 -9.42
CA ASN A 132 -11.00 -3.89 -9.35
C ASN A 132 -10.06 -4.67 -10.28
N ARG A 133 -9.84 -4.18 -11.50
CA ARG A 133 -8.92 -4.82 -12.46
C ARG A 133 -7.49 -4.81 -11.93
N VAL A 134 -7.01 -3.64 -11.48
CA VAL A 134 -5.65 -3.48 -10.95
C VAL A 134 -5.46 -4.32 -9.69
N GLY A 135 -6.46 -4.36 -8.80
CA GLY A 135 -6.41 -5.20 -7.60
C GLY A 135 -6.32 -6.71 -7.91
N LYS A 136 -7.08 -7.18 -8.91
CA LYS A 136 -6.98 -8.58 -9.37
C LYS A 136 -5.61 -8.90 -9.99
N ASN A 137 -5.09 -8.00 -10.80
CA ASN A 137 -3.75 -8.16 -11.36
C ASN A 137 -2.69 -8.18 -10.26
N ALA A 138 -2.80 -7.27 -9.26
CA ALA A 138 -1.91 -7.28 -8.11
C ALA A 138 -1.96 -8.61 -7.35
N GLN A 139 -3.16 -9.20 -7.17
CA GLN A 139 -3.30 -10.51 -6.55
C GLN A 139 -2.59 -11.61 -7.33
N ASN A 140 -2.63 -11.58 -8.65
CA ASN A 140 -2.00 -12.59 -9.48
C ASN A 140 -0.48 -12.43 -9.59
N ASP A 141 0.02 -11.20 -9.69
CA ASP A 141 1.39 -10.91 -10.09
C ASP A 141 2.29 -10.42 -8.94
N ILE A 142 1.69 -9.80 -7.90
CA ILE A 142 2.44 -9.21 -6.77
C ILE A 142 2.37 -10.08 -5.52
N TYR A 143 1.22 -10.72 -5.26
CA TYR A 143 1.10 -11.63 -4.13
C TYR A 143 1.94 -12.87 -4.35
N ILE A 144 2.72 -13.23 -3.32
CA ILE A 144 3.49 -14.48 -3.27
C ILE A 144 3.19 -15.13 -1.92
N SER A 145 2.75 -16.39 -1.95
CA SER A 145 2.53 -17.15 -0.73
C SER A 145 3.84 -17.38 0.04
N TRP A 146 3.76 -17.63 1.33
CA TRP A 146 4.94 -17.98 2.12
C TRP A 146 5.60 -19.26 1.61
N ASP A 147 4.81 -20.26 1.18
CA ASP A 147 5.33 -21.52 0.63
C ASP A 147 6.11 -21.29 -0.66
N ASP A 148 5.58 -20.47 -1.58
CA ASP A 148 6.28 -20.10 -2.81
C ASP A 148 7.53 -19.25 -2.52
N SER A 149 7.47 -18.37 -1.54
CA SER A 149 8.63 -17.56 -1.12
C SER A 149 9.76 -18.42 -0.58
N ILE A 150 9.43 -19.42 0.25
CA ILE A 150 10.40 -20.36 0.81
C ILE A 150 10.99 -21.24 -0.32
N LYS A 151 10.16 -21.74 -1.20
CA LYS A 151 10.60 -22.54 -2.36
C LYS A 151 11.55 -21.73 -3.24
N ASN A 152 11.17 -20.50 -3.59
CA ASN A 152 12.01 -19.60 -4.39
C ASN A 152 13.36 -19.32 -3.71
N ALA A 153 13.38 -19.12 -2.40
CA ALA A 153 14.61 -18.96 -1.64
C ALA A 153 15.48 -20.21 -1.69
N TYR A 154 14.90 -21.39 -1.49
CA TYR A 154 15.60 -22.67 -1.56
C TYR A 154 16.24 -22.89 -2.94
N ASP A 155 15.48 -22.67 -4.02
CA ASP A 155 15.98 -22.83 -5.39
C ASP A 155 17.15 -21.87 -5.68
N ARG A 156 17.07 -20.63 -5.18
CA ARG A 156 18.17 -19.65 -5.30
C ARG A 156 19.43 -20.09 -4.52
N TYR A 157 19.26 -20.62 -3.33
CA TYR A 157 20.39 -21.16 -2.56
C TYR A 157 21.04 -22.33 -3.30
N GLN A 158 20.27 -23.23 -3.89
CA GLN A 158 20.80 -24.35 -4.66
C GLN A 158 21.65 -23.87 -5.84
N VAL A 159 21.19 -22.87 -6.59
CA VAL A 159 21.94 -22.26 -7.70
C VAL A 159 23.29 -21.69 -7.23
N VAL A 160 23.32 -21.01 -6.07
CA VAL A 160 24.56 -20.47 -5.50
C VAL A 160 25.53 -21.56 -5.07
N ILE A 161 25.03 -22.62 -4.43
CA ILE A 161 25.82 -23.79 -4.01
C ILE A 161 26.45 -24.49 -5.22
N ASP A 162 25.64 -24.76 -6.26
CA ASP A 162 26.10 -25.43 -7.46
C ASP A 162 27.15 -24.61 -8.21
N LYS A 163 26.97 -23.30 -8.26
CA LYS A 163 27.95 -22.37 -8.84
C LYS A 163 29.26 -22.35 -8.06
N PHE A 164 29.20 -22.34 -6.71
CA PHE A 164 30.37 -22.40 -5.86
C PHE A 164 31.15 -23.71 -6.05
N ASN A 165 30.47 -24.85 -6.08
CA ASN A 165 31.07 -26.16 -6.25
C ASN A 165 31.63 -26.41 -7.68
N SER A 166 31.17 -25.67 -8.67
CA SER A 166 31.65 -25.78 -10.07
C SER A 166 32.79 -24.81 -10.40
N THR A 167 33.19 -23.94 -9.46
CA THR A 167 34.33 -23.06 -9.65
C THR A 167 35.60 -23.78 -9.22
N PRO A 168 36.60 -23.97 -10.09
CA PRO A 168 37.85 -24.69 -9.80
C PRO A 168 38.73 -24.00 -8.77
#